data_81892b06f3596ea40f66a6ed2c32bb1c
#
_entry.id   81892b06f3596ea40f66a6ed2c32bb1c
#
_cell.length_a   1.000
_cell.length_b   1.000
_cell.length_c   1.000
_cell.angle_alpha   90.00
_cell.angle_beta   90.00
_cell.angle_gamma   90.00
#
_symmetry.space_group_name_H-M   'P 1'
#
loop_
_entity.id
_entity.type
_entity.pdbx_description
1 polymer ?
#
loop_
_entity_poly.entity_id
_entity_poly.type
_entity_poly.pdbx_seq_one_letter_code
_entity_poly.pdbx_strand_id
1 'polypeptide(L)'
;QYGSTPLLTGESYDNRTRQVDDDKTFPRRHSSAPQHTQVYAQYDSDWDFFWRYQMGHMYGRYFMWQFVGKASDVQDAGWYSGLGNAPTTGETPSERSGQNAYFWLPLLLGLIGLAVHVQRDWRRALAVGVLFLITGVGIILYLNQTPFQPRERDYSYVASFFAFALWIGIG
;
A
#
# COMPACT_ATOMS: atom_id res chain seq x y z
N GLN A 1 -12.15 9.46 -9.84
CA GLN A 1 -13.60 9.59 -9.52
C GLN A 1 -14.11 8.36 -8.79
N TYR A 2 -13.41 7.92 -7.78
CA TYR A 2 -13.80 6.70 -7.06
C TYR A 2 -14.82 6.98 -5.96
N GLY A 3 -14.81 8.18 -5.40
CA GLY A 3 -15.73 8.56 -4.34
C GLY A 3 -17.14 8.93 -4.81
N SER A 4 -17.31 9.16 -6.11
CA SER A 4 -18.61 9.54 -6.68
C SER A 4 -19.41 8.39 -7.27
N THR A 5 -18.89 7.17 -7.21
CA THR A 5 -19.70 6.02 -7.64
C THR A 5 -20.75 5.78 -6.57
N PRO A 6 -22.02 6.06 -6.83
CA PRO A 6 -23.06 5.91 -5.83
C PRO A 6 -23.09 4.44 -5.42
N LEU A 7 -23.04 4.23 -4.14
CA LEU A 7 -23.31 2.94 -3.57
C LEU A 7 -24.81 2.74 -3.65
N LEU A 8 -25.21 2.04 -4.67
CA LEU A 8 -26.61 1.79 -4.90
C LEU A 8 -27.02 0.66 -3.95
N THR A 9 -27.61 1.06 -2.84
CA THR A 9 -28.15 0.12 -1.86
C THR A 9 -29.24 -0.73 -2.52
N GLY A 10 -28.94 -2.01 -2.69
CA GLY A 10 -29.85 -2.97 -3.30
C GLY A 10 -29.69 -3.17 -4.80
N GLU A 11 -28.77 -2.46 -5.42
CA GLU A 11 -28.40 -2.67 -6.82
C GLU A 11 -27.17 -3.58 -6.93
N SER A 12 -27.14 -4.42 -7.93
CA SER A 12 -26.00 -5.23 -8.29
C SER A 12 -25.44 -4.81 -9.63
N TYR A 13 -24.14 -4.90 -9.79
CA TYR A 13 -23.46 -4.56 -11.02
C TYR A 13 -23.28 -5.82 -11.88
N ASP A 14 -23.84 -5.87 -13.07
CA ASP A 14 -23.57 -6.94 -14.03
C ASP A 14 -22.28 -6.67 -14.79
N ASN A 15 -21.28 -7.50 -14.52
CA ASN A 15 -19.96 -7.37 -15.13
C ASN A 15 -19.95 -7.67 -16.63
N ARG A 16 -20.95 -8.37 -17.16
CA ARG A 16 -21.05 -8.68 -18.59
C ARG A 16 -21.64 -7.52 -19.38
N THR A 17 -22.67 -6.89 -18.85
CA THR A 17 -23.34 -5.76 -19.51
C THR A 17 -22.72 -4.42 -19.14
N ARG A 18 -21.89 -4.37 -18.08
CA ARG A 18 -21.35 -3.12 -17.49
C ARG A 18 -22.44 -2.15 -17.05
N GLN A 19 -23.59 -2.67 -16.71
CA GLN A 19 -24.72 -1.89 -16.22
C GLN A 19 -25.00 -2.25 -14.76
N VAL A 20 -25.55 -1.29 -14.04
CA VAL A 20 -26.12 -1.55 -12.73
C VAL A 20 -27.43 -2.25 -12.93
N ASP A 21 -27.57 -3.41 -12.33
CA ASP A 21 -28.75 -4.22 -12.42
C ASP A 21 -29.52 -4.15 -11.11
N ASP A 22 -30.77 -3.78 -11.18
CA ASP A 22 -31.69 -3.78 -10.04
C ASP A 22 -32.13 -5.17 -9.63
N ASP A 23 -31.82 -6.18 -10.47
CA ASP A 23 -32.19 -7.56 -10.19
C ASP A 23 -31.25 -8.15 -9.14
N LYS A 24 -31.82 -8.43 -7.98
CA LYS A 24 -31.17 -9.10 -6.86
C LYS A 24 -30.71 -10.54 -7.19
N THR A 25 -31.02 -11.03 -8.38
CA THR A 25 -30.62 -12.34 -8.88
C THR A 25 -29.22 -12.36 -9.47
N PHE A 26 -28.52 -11.23 -9.51
CA PHE A 26 -27.13 -11.17 -9.96
C PHE A 26 -26.28 -12.27 -9.32
N PRO A 27 -25.60 -13.09 -10.11
CA PRO A 27 -24.88 -14.24 -9.57
C PRO A 27 -23.81 -13.78 -8.57
N ARG A 28 -23.94 -14.13 -7.33
CA ARG A 28 -22.98 -13.76 -6.26
C ARG A 28 -21.51 -14.10 -6.54
N ARG A 29 -21.27 -15.05 -7.45
CA ARG A 29 -19.92 -15.38 -7.93
C ARG A 29 -19.22 -14.22 -8.68
N HIS A 30 -19.98 -13.22 -9.11
CA HIS A 30 -19.48 -11.99 -9.71
C HIS A 30 -19.60 -10.80 -8.74
N SER A 31 -19.86 -11.04 -7.51
CA SER A 31 -20.12 -10.06 -6.47
C SER A 31 -18.89 -9.26 -6.02
N SER A 32 -17.73 -9.46 -6.64
CA SER A 32 -16.60 -8.54 -6.44
C SER A 32 -16.96 -7.09 -6.77
N ALA A 33 -17.88 -6.85 -7.70
CA ALA A 33 -18.34 -5.51 -8.02
C ALA A 33 -19.03 -4.80 -6.84
N PRO A 34 -20.00 -5.42 -6.11
CA PRO A 34 -20.52 -4.85 -4.87
C PRO A 34 -19.46 -4.60 -3.81
N GLN A 35 -18.49 -5.49 -3.67
CA GLN A 35 -17.37 -5.30 -2.76
C GLN A 35 -16.52 -4.08 -3.16
N HIS A 36 -16.23 -3.92 -4.46
CA HIS A 36 -15.53 -2.74 -4.95
C HIS A 36 -16.31 -1.47 -4.65
N THR A 37 -17.61 -1.47 -4.88
CA THR A 37 -18.47 -0.32 -4.57
C THR A 37 -18.45 0.00 -3.07
N GLN A 38 -18.53 -1.01 -2.22
CA GLN A 38 -18.46 -0.83 -0.76
C GLN A 38 -17.13 -0.22 -0.30
N VAL A 39 -16.00 -0.63 -0.90
CA VAL A 39 -14.70 -0.05 -0.55
C VAL A 39 -14.62 1.41 -0.97
N TYR A 40 -15.08 1.75 -2.15
CA TYR A 40 -15.10 3.16 -2.60
C TYR A 40 -16.00 4.03 -1.73
N ALA A 41 -17.09 3.49 -1.21
CA ALA A 41 -17.97 4.22 -0.29
C ALA A 41 -17.35 4.51 1.09
N GLN A 42 -16.22 3.86 1.41
CA GLN A 42 -15.48 4.16 2.64
C GLN A 42 -14.66 5.47 2.58
N TYR A 43 -14.57 6.07 1.39
CA TYR A 43 -13.79 7.27 1.17
C TYR A 43 -14.70 8.42 0.77
N ASP A 44 -14.63 9.51 1.53
CA ASP A 44 -15.50 10.69 1.34
C ASP A 44 -15.13 11.51 0.09
N SER A 45 -13.89 11.37 -0.39
CA SER A 45 -13.38 12.12 -1.54
C SER A 45 -12.19 11.43 -2.18
N ASP A 46 -11.82 11.88 -3.40
CA ASP A 46 -10.60 11.41 -4.09
C ASP A 46 -9.33 11.72 -3.26
N TRP A 47 -9.32 12.81 -2.50
CA TRP A 47 -8.22 13.12 -1.57
C TRP A 47 -8.16 12.17 -0.39
N ASP A 48 -9.29 11.80 0.19
CA ASP A 48 -9.35 10.82 1.26
C ASP A 48 -8.88 9.45 0.77
N PHE A 49 -9.33 9.04 -0.42
CA PHE A 49 -8.85 7.83 -1.09
C PHE A 49 -7.34 7.86 -1.34
N PHE A 50 -6.82 8.97 -1.87
CA PHE A 50 -5.39 9.13 -2.12
C PHE A 50 -4.55 8.97 -0.84
N TRP A 51 -4.89 9.69 0.22
CA TRP A 51 -4.08 9.67 1.43
C TRP A 51 -4.25 8.39 2.24
N ARG A 52 -5.47 7.93 2.46
CA ARG A 52 -5.71 6.76 3.32
C ARG A 52 -5.40 5.45 2.62
N TYR A 53 -5.83 5.31 1.36
CA TYR A 53 -5.63 4.07 0.63
C TYR A 53 -4.30 4.06 -0.13
N GLN A 54 -4.11 4.96 -1.08
CA GLN A 54 -2.96 4.90 -1.97
C GLN A 54 -1.64 5.21 -1.24
N MET A 55 -1.59 6.27 -0.45
CA MET A 55 -0.39 6.62 0.31
C MET A 55 -0.23 5.77 1.57
N GLY A 56 -1.27 5.61 2.38
CA GLY A 56 -1.19 4.90 3.65
C GLY A 56 -1.15 3.39 3.48
N HIS A 57 -2.23 2.82 2.91
CA HIS A 57 -2.37 1.37 2.83
C HIS A 57 -1.45 0.74 1.76
N MET A 58 -1.35 1.33 0.58
CA MET A 58 -0.50 0.78 -0.47
C MET A 58 0.98 1.12 -0.24
N TYR A 59 1.36 2.37 -0.38
CA TYR A 59 2.78 2.75 -0.33
C TYR A 59 3.38 2.65 1.08
N GLY A 60 2.72 3.26 2.06
CA GLY A 60 3.21 3.30 3.44
C GLY A 60 3.37 1.91 4.06
N ARG A 61 2.38 1.03 3.85
CA ARG A 61 2.43 -0.36 4.32
C ARG A 61 3.60 -1.12 3.69
N TYR A 62 3.79 -1.04 2.36
CA TYR A 62 4.91 -1.70 1.70
C TYR A 62 6.27 -1.12 2.11
N PHE A 63 6.34 0.19 2.31
CA PHE A 63 7.53 0.82 2.85
C PHE A 63 7.88 0.29 4.24
N MET A 64 6.88 0.18 5.12
CA MET A 64 7.07 -0.41 6.45
C MET A 64 7.47 -1.88 6.41
N TRP A 65 6.95 -2.67 5.46
CA TRP A 65 7.38 -4.06 5.28
C TRP A 65 8.87 -4.18 4.99
N GLN A 66 9.42 -3.27 4.20
CA GLN A 66 10.82 -3.31 3.82
C GLN A 66 11.77 -2.84 4.93
N PHE A 67 11.34 -1.89 5.77
CA PHE A 67 12.26 -1.20 6.70
C PHE A 67 11.91 -1.37 8.18
N VAL A 68 10.73 -1.87 8.50
CA VAL A 68 10.30 -2.15 9.89
C VAL A 68 10.01 -3.62 10.11
N GLY A 69 9.30 -4.24 9.18
CA GLY A 69 8.99 -5.66 9.15
C GLY A 69 7.55 -5.96 8.74
N LYS A 70 7.30 -7.20 8.39
CA LYS A 70 6.05 -7.72 7.85
C LYS A 70 5.37 -8.64 8.87
N ALA A 71 4.06 -8.51 9.01
CA ALA A 71 3.31 -9.32 9.96
C ALA A 71 3.06 -10.77 9.49
N SER A 72 2.82 -10.98 8.19
CA SER A 72 2.59 -12.30 7.58
C SER A 72 2.60 -12.20 6.05
N ASP A 73 2.52 -13.34 5.35
CA ASP A 73 2.35 -13.42 3.90
C ASP A 73 0.89 -13.40 3.44
N VAL A 74 -0.05 -13.21 4.36
CA VAL A 74 -1.46 -13.02 4.00
C VAL A 74 -1.61 -11.71 3.23
N GLN A 75 -2.47 -11.72 2.21
CA GLN A 75 -2.79 -10.51 1.47
C GLN A 75 -3.31 -9.42 2.41
N ASP A 76 -2.91 -8.18 2.16
CA ASP A 76 -3.23 -7.02 3.00
C ASP A 76 -2.72 -7.09 4.45
N ALA A 77 -1.79 -7.99 4.75
CA ALA A 77 -1.18 -8.05 6.08
C ALA A 77 -0.55 -6.70 6.48
N GLY A 78 -0.64 -6.37 7.75
CA GLY A 78 0.00 -5.19 8.32
C GLY A 78 1.52 -5.32 8.43
N TRP A 79 2.16 -4.30 8.96
CA TRP A 79 3.56 -4.34 9.34
C TRP A 79 3.73 -4.75 10.81
N TYR A 80 4.92 -5.26 11.14
CA TYR A 80 5.27 -5.68 12.50
C TYR A 80 6.70 -5.29 12.84
N SER A 81 6.87 -4.54 13.91
CA SER A 81 8.19 -4.01 14.28
C SER A 81 9.06 -4.98 15.11
N GLY A 82 8.49 -6.04 15.64
CA GLY A 82 9.14 -6.89 16.63
C GLY A 82 8.94 -6.42 18.08
N LEU A 83 8.37 -5.24 18.29
CA LEU A 83 8.04 -4.72 19.62
C LEU A 83 6.59 -5.04 19.95
N GLY A 84 6.35 -5.74 21.04
CA GLY A 84 5.03 -6.18 21.47
C GLY A 84 4.67 -7.60 21.00
N ASN A 85 3.40 -7.97 21.16
CA ASN A 85 2.93 -9.28 20.78
C ASN A 85 2.94 -9.45 19.27
N ALA A 86 3.46 -10.59 18.80
CA ALA A 86 3.43 -10.92 17.39
C ALA A 86 1.98 -11.03 16.92
N PRO A 87 1.62 -10.41 15.78
CA PRO A 87 0.28 -10.57 15.24
C PRO A 87 0.04 -12.03 14.85
N THR A 88 -1.14 -12.54 15.22
CA THR A 88 -1.59 -13.90 14.90
C THR A 88 -2.25 -13.96 13.53
N THR A 89 -1.77 -13.15 12.58
CA THR A 89 -2.27 -13.14 11.21
C THR A 89 -1.67 -14.31 10.44
N GLY A 90 -2.53 -15.06 9.77
CA GLY A 90 -2.16 -16.28 9.06
C GLY A 90 -2.63 -17.55 9.77
N GLU A 91 -3.45 -18.34 9.07
CA GLU A 91 -4.00 -19.60 9.58
C GLU A 91 -3.00 -20.74 9.41
N THR A 92 -2.25 -20.69 8.31
CA THR A 92 -1.29 -21.75 7.96
C THR A 92 0.14 -21.42 8.38
N PRO A 93 1.00 -22.41 8.64
CA PRO A 93 2.41 -22.19 8.90
C PRO A 93 3.15 -21.46 7.77
N SER A 94 2.74 -21.68 6.52
CA SER A 94 3.32 -20.99 5.35
C SER A 94 3.03 -19.50 5.35
N GLU A 95 1.83 -19.09 5.73
CA GLU A 95 1.47 -17.67 5.84
C GLU A 95 2.24 -16.96 6.96
N ARG A 96 2.52 -17.68 8.05
CA ARG A 96 3.33 -17.16 9.16
C ARG A 96 4.82 -17.11 8.84
N SER A 97 5.30 -17.95 7.92
CA SER A 97 6.73 -18.02 7.58
C SER A 97 7.26 -16.69 6.98
N GLY A 98 6.40 -15.87 6.38
CA GLY A 98 6.75 -14.55 5.88
C GLY A 98 6.84 -13.46 6.95
N GLN A 99 6.59 -13.78 8.23
CA GLN A 99 6.75 -12.81 9.30
C GLN A 99 8.21 -12.46 9.51
N ASN A 100 8.51 -11.17 9.54
CA ASN A 100 9.83 -10.68 9.89
C ASN A 100 9.73 -9.40 10.72
N ALA A 101 10.81 -9.06 11.42
CA ALA A 101 10.85 -7.87 12.26
C ALA A 101 12.27 -7.30 12.29
N TYR A 102 12.40 -6.01 12.00
CA TYR A 102 13.69 -5.32 11.94
C TYR A 102 13.88 -4.31 13.07
N PHE A 103 12.95 -4.25 14.03
CA PHE A 103 13.04 -3.39 15.24
C PHE A 103 13.31 -1.92 14.93
N TRP A 104 12.73 -1.41 13.84
CA TRP A 104 12.92 -0.03 13.35
C TRP A 104 14.34 0.30 12.90
N LEU A 105 15.32 -0.59 13.03
CA LEU A 105 16.72 -0.30 12.78
C LEU A 105 17.00 0.22 11.36
N PRO A 106 16.55 -0.42 10.28
CA PRO A 106 16.80 0.09 8.94
C PRO A 106 16.15 1.46 8.71
N LEU A 107 14.95 1.67 9.25
CA LEU A 107 14.26 2.94 9.12
C LEU A 107 15.01 4.07 9.81
N LEU A 108 15.46 3.84 11.06
CA LEU A 108 16.20 4.82 11.82
C LEU A 108 17.56 5.16 11.19
N LEU A 109 18.30 4.13 10.72
CA LEU A 109 19.55 4.34 9.99
C LEU A 109 19.32 5.15 8.72
N GLY A 110 18.27 4.84 7.94
CA GLY A 110 17.94 5.61 6.74
C GLY A 110 17.59 7.06 7.03
N LEU A 111 16.88 7.36 8.12
CA LEU A 111 16.57 8.73 8.53
C LEU A 111 17.82 9.48 9.00
N ILE A 112 18.71 8.83 9.75
CA ILE A 112 20.01 9.40 10.15
C ILE A 112 20.85 9.68 8.90
N GLY A 113 20.95 8.70 8.00
CA GLY A 113 21.68 8.85 6.73
C GLY A 113 21.15 9.97 5.86
N LEU A 114 19.81 10.12 5.76
CA LEU A 114 19.18 11.24 5.09
C LEU A 114 19.61 12.57 5.71
N ALA A 115 19.55 12.70 7.05
CA ALA A 115 19.94 13.90 7.77
C ALA A 115 21.43 14.26 7.52
N VAL A 116 22.32 13.27 7.62
CA VAL A 116 23.75 13.44 7.35
C VAL A 116 23.99 13.83 5.89
N HIS A 117 23.32 13.18 4.95
CA HIS A 117 23.47 13.47 3.51
C HIS A 117 23.02 14.89 3.16
N VAL A 118 21.87 15.33 3.70
CA VAL A 118 21.38 16.70 3.49
C VAL A 118 22.35 17.75 4.08
N GLN A 119 22.94 17.47 5.24
CA GLN A 119 23.90 18.40 5.88
C GLN A 119 25.24 18.49 5.13
N ARG A 120 25.70 17.36 4.55
CA ARG A 120 27.00 17.33 3.85
C ARG A 120 26.91 17.76 2.39
N ASP A 121 25.89 17.30 1.67
CA ASP A 121 25.70 17.59 0.26
C ASP A 121 24.20 17.58 -0.11
N TRP A 122 23.55 18.69 0.19
CA TRP A 122 22.12 18.84 -0.06
C TRP A 122 21.72 18.64 -1.53
N ARG A 123 22.65 18.95 -2.47
CA ARG A 123 22.37 18.81 -3.91
C ARG A 123 22.23 17.34 -4.32
N ARG A 124 23.15 16.51 -3.86
CA ARG A 124 23.07 15.06 -4.11
C ARG A 124 21.93 14.42 -3.31
N ALA A 125 21.73 14.85 -2.06
CA ALA A 125 20.60 14.44 -1.24
C ALA A 125 19.26 14.76 -1.94
N LEU A 126 19.15 15.94 -2.56
CA LEU A 126 17.97 16.32 -3.34
C LEU A 126 17.78 15.41 -4.56
N ALA A 127 18.84 15.06 -5.29
CA ALA A 127 18.74 14.15 -6.43
C ALA A 127 18.19 12.76 -6.02
N VAL A 128 18.70 12.21 -4.92
CA VAL A 128 18.19 10.94 -4.36
C VAL A 128 16.75 11.11 -3.86
N GLY A 129 16.43 12.25 -3.24
CA GLY A 129 15.08 12.56 -2.76
C GLY A 129 14.07 12.68 -3.90
N VAL A 130 14.44 13.32 -5.00
CA VAL A 130 13.60 13.38 -6.21
C VAL A 130 13.39 11.99 -6.80
N LEU A 131 14.44 11.18 -6.88
CA LEU A 131 14.33 9.79 -7.31
C LEU A 131 13.34 9.01 -6.40
N PHE A 132 13.50 9.12 -5.09
CA PHE A 132 12.62 8.50 -4.09
C PHE A 132 11.16 8.92 -4.29
N LEU A 133 10.90 10.22 -4.46
CA LEU A 133 9.55 10.76 -4.63
C LEU A 133 8.92 10.36 -5.97
N ILE A 134 9.65 10.46 -7.07
CA ILE A 134 9.11 10.11 -8.38
C ILE A 134 8.81 8.62 -8.47
N THR A 135 9.70 7.78 -7.99
CA THR A 135 9.52 6.32 -8.05
C THR A 135 8.60 5.76 -6.95
N GLY A 136 8.28 6.55 -5.94
CA GLY A 136 7.26 6.25 -4.94
C GLY A 136 5.93 6.92 -5.27
N VAL A 137 5.80 8.19 -4.94
CA VAL A 137 4.56 8.96 -5.09
C VAL A 137 4.18 9.13 -6.58
N GLY A 138 5.15 9.37 -7.45
CA GLY A 138 4.90 9.48 -8.89
C GLY A 138 4.30 8.20 -9.49
N ILE A 139 4.78 7.03 -9.05
CA ILE A 139 4.21 5.73 -9.47
C ILE A 139 2.79 5.54 -8.94
N ILE A 140 2.48 5.99 -7.73
CA ILE A 140 1.12 5.96 -7.18
C ILE A 140 0.15 6.73 -8.08
N LEU A 141 0.53 7.96 -8.43
CA LEU A 141 -0.27 8.83 -9.30
C LEU A 141 -0.42 8.26 -10.72
N TYR A 142 0.65 7.69 -11.25
CA TYR A 142 0.65 7.09 -12.60
C TYR A 142 -0.21 5.83 -12.67
N LEU A 143 -0.04 4.90 -11.74
CA LEU A 143 -0.77 3.63 -11.73
C LEU A 143 -2.22 3.79 -11.29
N ASN A 144 -2.50 4.74 -10.40
CA ASN A 144 -3.82 4.99 -9.82
C ASN A 144 -4.57 3.68 -9.47
N GLN A 145 -3.93 2.84 -8.65
CA GLN A 145 -4.37 1.47 -8.38
C GLN A 145 -5.68 1.44 -7.62
N THR A 146 -6.55 0.53 -8.05
CA THR A 146 -7.82 0.26 -7.39
C THR A 146 -7.64 -0.65 -6.17
N PRO A 147 -8.55 -0.62 -5.18
CA PRO A 147 -8.44 -1.40 -3.95
C PRO A 147 -8.36 -2.92 -4.13
N PHE A 148 -9.00 -3.47 -5.14
CA PHE A 148 -9.00 -4.92 -5.33
C PHE A 148 -7.91 -5.34 -6.29
N GLN A 149 -6.76 -5.65 -5.74
CA GLN A 149 -5.65 -6.23 -6.48
C GLN A 149 -5.63 -7.75 -6.27
N PRO A 150 -5.40 -8.54 -7.32
CA PRO A 150 -5.36 -10.00 -7.20
C PRO A 150 -4.14 -10.50 -6.42
N ARG A 151 -3.16 -9.64 -6.19
CA ARG A 151 -1.93 -9.91 -5.44
C ARG A 151 -1.29 -8.62 -4.96
N GLU A 152 -0.40 -8.73 -3.99
CA GLU A 152 0.45 -7.63 -3.54
C GLU A 152 1.35 -7.10 -4.66
N ARG A 153 1.53 -5.77 -4.70
CA ARG A 153 2.31 -5.07 -5.73
C ARG A 153 3.40 -4.18 -5.15
N ASP A 154 4.05 -4.63 -4.12
CA ASP A 154 5.19 -3.98 -3.50
C ASP A 154 6.35 -3.72 -4.47
N TYR A 155 6.52 -4.62 -5.46
CA TYR A 155 7.52 -4.49 -6.52
C TYR A 155 7.37 -3.21 -7.37
N SER A 156 6.18 -2.62 -7.43
CA SER A 156 5.96 -1.38 -8.16
C SER A 156 6.72 -0.20 -7.57
N TYR A 157 7.06 -0.27 -6.29
CA TYR A 157 7.74 0.80 -5.54
C TYR A 157 9.21 0.47 -5.22
N VAL A 158 9.73 -0.61 -5.77
CA VAL A 158 11.09 -1.10 -5.44
C VAL A 158 12.17 -0.06 -5.69
N ALA A 159 12.05 0.77 -6.71
CA ALA A 159 13.02 1.83 -7.01
C ALA A 159 13.03 2.92 -5.92
N SER A 160 11.89 3.25 -5.33
CA SER A 160 11.80 4.14 -4.17
C SER A 160 12.47 3.52 -2.94
N PHE A 161 12.23 2.23 -2.70
CA PHE A 161 12.86 1.51 -1.58
C PHE A 161 14.38 1.43 -1.76
N PHE A 162 14.85 1.22 -2.99
CA PHE A 162 16.27 1.27 -3.31
C PHE A 162 16.88 2.65 -3.04
N ALA A 163 16.19 3.73 -3.43
CA ALA A 163 16.64 5.08 -3.14
C ALA A 163 16.75 5.34 -1.62
N PHE A 164 15.79 4.84 -0.82
CA PHE A 164 15.88 4.93 0.64
C PHE A 164 17.03 4.10 1.21
N ALA A 165 17.30 2.92 0.64
CA ALA A 165 18.40 2.06 1.06
C ALA A 165 19.78 2.73 0.90
N LEU A 166 19.94 3.67 -0.03
CA LEU A 166 21.17 4.47 -0.13
C LEU A 166 21.42 5.28 1.17
N TRP A 167 20.36 5.83 1.76
CA TRP A 167 20.50 6.55 3.04
C TRP A 167 20.80 5.61 4.21
N ILE A 168 20.32 4.38 4.19
CA ILE A 168 20.71 3.37 5.19
C ILE A 168 22.22 3.10 5.12
N GLY A 169 22.79 3.08 3.91
CA GLY A 169 24.24 2.89 3.72
C GLY A 169 25.09 4.10 4.12
N ILE A 170 24.49 5.28 4.30
CA ILE A 170 25.16 6.51 4.76
C ILE A 170 25.07 6.67 6.27
N GLY A 171 23.98 6.19 6.89
CA GLY A 171 23.73 6.25 8.34
C GLY A 171 24.46 5.21 9.11
#